data_064b7b353719b005a655e3f925a201aa
#
_entry.id   064b7b353719b005a655e3f925a201aa
#
_cell.length_a   1.000
_cell.length_b   1.000
_cell.length_c   1.000
_cell.angle_alpha   90.00
_cell.angle_beta   90.00
_cell.angle_gamma   90.00
#
_symmetry.space_group_name_H-M   'P 1'
#
loop_
_entity.id
_entity.type
_entity.pdbx_description
1 polymer ?
#
loop_
_entity_poly.entity_id
_entity_poly.type
_entity_poly.pdbx_seq_one_letter_code
_entity_poly.pdbx_strand_id
1 'polypeptide(L)'
;MYMKQNTYKKILVAMIGVITLLIVALYGVSHYMLDYSLNYPKDERMTAAFWKKRLQNECPWTTSWMDSVYHHHLVKDTFIVMPSGYRAHAIYLYAPQPTLKTAIVVHGYQVRAEGMLHIAYLYNHDMGYNVLLPDLYGHGES
;
A
#
# COMPACT_ATOMS: atom_id res chain seq x y z
N MET A 1 40.90 -37.31 32.85
CA MET A 1 39.93 -37.41 31.74
C MET A 1 38.56 -36.76 32.04
N TYR A 2 38.10 -36.74 33.27
CA TYR A 2 36.81 -36.18 33.69
C TYR A 2 36.68 -34.65 33.56
N MET A 3 37.74 -33.87 33.75
CA MET A 3 37.72 -32.38 33.63
C MET A 3 37.44 -31.86 32.22
N LYS A 4 37.90 -32.55 31.16
CA LYS A 4 37.63 -32.15 29.78
C LYS A 4 36.13 -32.27 29.40
N GLN A 5 35.45 -33.30 29.87
CA GLN A 5 34.03 -33.54 29.54
C GLN A 5 33.08 -32.49 30.11
N ASN A 6 33.39 -31.91 31.27
CA ASN A 6 32.60 -30.86 31.90
C ASN A 6 32.75 -29.51 31.18
N THR A 7 33.94 -29.28 30.60
CA THR A 7 34.20 -28.06 29.81
C THR A 7 33.43 -28.08 28.49
N TYR A 8 33.39 -29.20 27.79
CA TYR A 8 32.60 -29.34 26.55
C TYR A 8 31.09 -29.15 26.79
N LYS A 9 30.56 -29.71 27.90
CA LYS A 9 29.15 -29.49 28.27
C LYS A 9 28.84 -28.04 28.52
N LYS A 10 29.70 -27.28 29.21
CA LYS A 10 29.54 -25.85 29.46
C LYS A 10 29.58 -25.06 28.15
N ILE A 11 30.50 -25.36 27.24
CA ILE A 11 30.61 -24.72 25.93
C ILE A 11 29.34 -25.02 25.11
N LEU A 12 28.89 -26.25 25.07
CA LEU A 12 27.68 -26.63 24.35
C LEU A 12 26.45 -25.90 24.87
N VAL A 13 26.26 -25.81 26.19
CA VAL A 13 25.16 -25.07 26.82
C VAL A 13 25.26 -23.60 26.49
N ALA A 14 26.45 -23.01 26.53
CA ALA A 14 26.66 -21.60 26.16
C ALA A 14 26.31 -21.36 24.66
N MET A 15 26.75 -22.25 23.77
CA MET A 15 26.40 -22.16 22.34
C MET A 15 24.89 -22.28 22.09
N ILE A 16 24.22 -23.22 22.73
CA ILE A 16 22.75 -23.33 22.65
C ILE A 16 22.09 -22.05 23.15
N GLY A 17 22.55 -21.49 24.28
CA GLY A 17 22.03 -20.22 24.80
C GLY A 17 22.18 -19.05 23.80
N VAL A 18 23.36 -18.92 23.17
CA VAL A 18 23.61 -17.91 22.14
C VAL A 18 22.71 -18.12 20.92
N ILE A 19 22.59 -19.34 20.44
CA ILE A 19 21.72 -19.66 19.28
C ILE A 19 20.27 -19.33 19.59
N THR A 20 19.79 -19.72 20.77
CA THR A 20 18.41 -19.41 21.20
C THR A 20 18.18 -17.91 21.26
N LEU A 21 19.13 -17.16 21.80
CA LEU A 21 19.02 -15.69 21.89
C LEU A 21 19.00 -15.03 20.51
N LEU A 22 19.79 -15.54 19.56
CA LEU A 22 19.78 -15.09 18.17
C LEU A 22 18.43 -15.38 17.49
N ILE A 23 17.88 -16.58 17.69
CA ILE A 23 16.55 -16.93 17.14
C ILE A 23 15.46 -16.01 17.68
N VAL A 24 15.46 -15.75 18.99
CA VAL A 24 14.49 -14.84 19.62
C VAL A 24 14.66 -13.42 19.09
N ALA A 25 15.89 -12.94 18.94
CA ALA A 25 16.16 -11.62 18.37
C ALA A 25 15.70 -11.50 16.92
N LEU A 26 15.99 -12.50 16.08
CA LEU A 26 15.53 -12.54 14.69
C LEU A 26 14.01 -12.58 14.58
N TYR A 27 13.36 -13.36 15.44
CA TYR A 27 11.90 -13.41 15.51
C TYR A 27 11.32 -12.03 15.87
N GLY A 28 11.88 -11.37 16.90
CA GLY A 28 11.44 -10.03 17.31
C GLY A 28 11.61 -8.98 16.22
N VAL A 29 12.76 -8.98 15.54
CA VAL A 29 13.03 -8.08 14.41
C VAL A 29 12.09 -8.36 13.25
N SER A 30 11.88 -9.63 12.90
CA SER A 30 10.97 -10.03 11.83
C SER A 30 9.54 -9.59 12.11
N HIS A 31 9.06 -9.80 13.33
CA HIS A 31 7.72 -9.37 13.75
C HIS A 31 7.58 -7.85 13.70
N TYR A 32 8.58 -7.11 14.21
CA TYR A 32 8.59 -5.64 14.13
C TYR A 32 8.57 -5.13 12.69
N MET A 33 9.38 -5.72 11.80
CA MET A 33 9.41 -5.32 10.38
C MET A 33 8.10 -5.63 9.66
N LEU A 34 7.48 -6.76 9.98
CA LEU A 34 6.17 -7.12 9.43
C LEU A 34 5.10 -6.13 9.89
N ASP A 35 5.06 -5.84 11.18
CA ASP A 35 4.12 -4.87 11.76
C ASP A 35 4.33 -3.47 11.17
N TYR A 36 5.57 -3.02 11.07
CA TYR A 36 5.93 -1.75 10.42
C TYR A 36 5.50 -1.69 8.94
N SER A 37 5.57 -2.80 8.22
CA SER A 37 5.23 -2.85 6.79
C SER A 37 3.73 -2.93 6.54
N LEU A 38 2.98 -3.58 7.43
CA LEU A 38 1.54 -3.82 7.26
C LEU A 38 0.68 -2.79 8.02
N ASN A 39 1.13 -2.32 9.17
CA ASN A 39 0.43 -1.33 9.98
C ASN A 39 0.96 0.06 9.67
N TYR A 40 0.49 0.60 8.57
CA TYR A 40 0.85 1.95 8.16
C TYR A 40 0.40 3.00 9.21
N PRO A 41 1.26 3.96 9.60
CA PRO A 41 0.86 5.03 10.52
C PRO A 41 -0.33 5.81 9.94
N LYS A 42 -1.39 5.96 10.73
CA LYS A 42 -2.57 6.75 10.36
C LYS A 42 -2.28 8.23 10.57
N ASP A 43 -1.40 8.79 9.76
CA ASP A 43 -1.12 10.22 9.74
C ASP A 43 -1.86 10.93 8.58
N GLU A 44 -1.63 12.24 8.42
CA GLU A 44 -2.28 13.04 7.38
C GLU A 44 -2.03 12.53 5.95
N ARG A 45 -0.91 11.81 5.70
CA ARG A 45 -0.61 11.18 4.40
C ARG A 45 -1.61 10.09 4.02
N MET A 46 -2.42 9.62 4.99
CA MET A 46 -3.50 8.67 4.75
C MET A 46 -4.80 9.35 4.34
N THR A 47 -4.85 10.67 4.29
CA THR A 47 -6.06 11.41 3.90
C THR A 47 -6.08 11.69 2.39
N ALA A 48 -7.26 11.56 1.79
CA ALA A 48 -7.48 11.96 0.40
C ALA A 48 -7.11 13.44 0.18
N ALA A 49 -7.36 14.31 1.17
CA ALA A 49 -7.05 15.72 1.11
C ALA A 49 -5.56 16.01 0.96
N PHE A 50 -4.71 15.27 1.69
CA PHE A 50 -3.25 15.37 1.55
C PHE A 50 -2.81 15.06 0.12
N TRP A 51 -3.28 13.93 -0.44
CA TRP A 51 -2.88 13.51 -1.78
C TRP A 51 -3.42 14.44 -2.87
N LYS A 52 -4.65 14.95 -2.73
CA LYS A 52 -5.21 15.95 -3.65
C LYS A 52 -4.38 17.23 -3.66
N LYS A 53 -4.03 17.76 -2.48
CA LYS A 53 -3.18 18.95 -2.35
C LYS A 53 -1.79 18.71 -2.94
N ARG A 54 -1.20 17.56 -2.68
CA ARG A 54 0.09 17.16 -3.23
C ARG A 54 0.04 17.08 -4.76
N LEU A 55 -1.00 16.47 -5.29
CA LEU A 55 -1.22 16.38 -6.75
C LEU A 55 -1.30 17.77 -7.39
N GLN A 56 -2.05 18.70 -6.81
CA GLN A 56 -2.15 20.08 -7.30
C GLN A 56 -0.78 20.78 -7.33
N ASN A 57 0.06 20.54 -6.34
CA ASN A 57 1.38 21.16 -6.25
C ASN A 57 2.41 20.52 -7.19
N GLU A 58 2.46 19.19 -7.25
CA GLU A 58 3.48 18.45 -8.00
C GLU A 58 3.08 18.19 -9.46
N CYS A 59 1.77 18.11 -9.74
CA CYS A 59 1.21 17.81 -11.05
C CYS A 59 0.10 18.81 -11.44
N PRO A 60 0.37 20.13 -11.50
CA PRO A 60 -0.65 21.16 -11.72
C PRO A 60 -1.41 21.00 -13.04
N TRP A 61 -0.82 20.33 -14.04
CA TRP A 61 -1.48 20.03 -15.33
C TRP A 61 -2.68 19.07 -15.19
N THR A 62 -2.79 18.35 -14.09
CA THR A 62 -3.91 17.43 -13.84
C THR A 62 -5.13 18.16 -13.25
N THR A 63 -5.02 19.41 -12.81
CA THR A 63 -6.05 20.12 -12.03
C THR A 63 -7.33 20.28 -12.84
N SER A 64 -7.25 20.79 -14.06
CA SER A 64 -8.44 21.01 -14.92
C SER A 64 -9.16 19.70 -15.27
N TRP A 65 -8.40 18.62 -15.48
CA TRP A 65 -8.97 17.30 -15.69
C TRP A 65 -9.67 16.79 -14.42
N MET A 66 -9.03 16.91 -13.25
CA MET A 66 -9.63 16.54 -11.97
C MET A 66 -10.94 17.27 -11.72
N ASP A 67 -10.97 18.59 -11.94
CA ASP A 67 -12.19 19.39 -11.81
C ASP A 67 -13.27 18.91 -12.77
N SER A 68 -12.91 18.59 -14.02
CA SER A 68 -13.83 18.06 -15.02
C SER A 68 -14.42 16.70 -14.61
N VAL A 69 -13.60 15.74 -14.20
CA VAL A 69 -14.11 14.40 -13.84
C VAL A 69 -15.00 14.42 -12.60
N TYR A 70 -14.71 15.31 -11.64
CA TYR A 70 -15.59 15.52 -10.49
C TYR A 70 -16.90 16.24 -10.87
N HIS A 71 -16.81 17.30 -11.67
CA HIS A 71 -17.98 18.05 -12.12
C HIS A 71 -18.97 17.19 -12.91
N HIS A 72 -18.44 16.29 -13.75
CA HIS A 72 -19.25 15.38 -14.56
C HIS A 72 -19.60 14.05 -13.87
N HIS A 73 -19.33 13.90 -12.57
CA HIS A 73 -19.60 12.69 -11.79
C HIS A 73 -18.97 11.44 -12.38
N LEU A 74 -17.80 11.56 -13.00
CA LEU A 74 -17.06 10.43 -13.60
C LEU A 74 -16.17 9.70 -12.58
N VAL A 75 -16.14 10.14 -11.33
CA VAL A 75 -15.43 9.50 -10.22
C VAL A 75 -16.43 8.76 -9.35
N LYS A 76 -16.10 7.51 -9.03
CA LYS A 76 -16.89 6.68 -8.12
C LYS A 76 -15.98 6.03 -7.08
N ASP A 77 -16.21 6.34 -5.80
CA ASP A 77 -15.69 5.52 -4.70
C ASP A 77 -16.46 4.21 -4.62
N THR A 78 -15.76 3.09 -4.51
CA THR A 78 -16.37 1.77 -4.49
C THR A 78 -15.61 0.82 -3.59
N PHE A 79 -16.26 -0.28 -3.22
CA PHE A 79 -15.64 -1.37 -2.48
C PHE A 79 -15.78 -2.67 -3.27
N ILE A 80 -14.66 -3.37 -3.43
CA ILE A 80 -14.61 -4.69 -4.05
C ILE A 80 -14.60 -5.71 -2.92
N VAL A 81 -15.64 -6.56 -2.88
CA VAL A 81 -15.73 -7.62 -1.87
C VAL A 81 -14.98 -8.84 -2.39
N MET A 82 -13.92 -9.20 -1.67
CA MET A 82 -13.11 -10.38 -1.98
C MET A 82 -13.79 -11.66 -1.49
N PRO A 83 -13.47 -12.84 -2.03
CA PRO A 83 -14.04 -14.11 -1.57
C PRO A 83 -13.81 -14.39 -0.07
N SER A 84 -12.76 -13.82 0.53
CA SER A 84 -12.47 -13.88 1.97
C SER A 84 -13.40 -13.04 2.84
N GLY A 85 -14.31 -12.25 2.24
CA GLY A 85 -15.13 -11.26 2.93
C GLY A 85 -14.42 -9.91 3.16
N TYR A 86 -13.15 -9.79 2.82
CA TYR A 86 -12.42 -8.54 2.89
C TYR A 86 -12.96 -7.53 1.87
N ARG A 87 -13.11 -6.27 2.29
CA ARG A 87 -13.58 -5.17 1.45
C ARG A 87 -12.41 -4.29 1.07
N ALA A 88 -11.99 -4.37 -0.18
CA ALA A 88 -10.96 -3.49 -0.73
C ALA A 88 -11.60 -2.21 -1.28
N HIS A 89 -11.18 -1.06 -0.78
CA HIS A 89 -11.57 0.24 -1.33
C HIS A 89 -10.94 0.46 -2.70
N ALA A 90 -11.62 1.15 -3.60
CA ALA A 90 -11.08 1.54 -4.89
C ALA A 90 -11.78 2.81 -5.41
N ILE A 91 -11.04 3.64 -6.12
CA ILE A 91 -11.57 4.74 -6.93
C ILE A 91 -11.71 4.24 -8.37
N TYR A 92 -12.90 4.36 -8.92
CA TYR A 92 -13.16 4.09 -10.32
C TYR A 92 -13.40 5.40 -11.07
N LEU A 93 -12.63 5.61 -12.14
CA LEU A 93 -12.78 6.75 -13.03
C LEU A 93 -13.40 6.27 -14.33
N TYR A 94 -14.57 6.80 -14.68
CA TYR A 94 -15.16 6.56 -15.98
C TYR A 94 -14.45 7.39 -17.04
N ALA A 95 -14.29 6.82 -18.22
CA ALA A 95 -13.83 7.57 -19.39
C ALA A 95 -14.88 8.62 -19.80
N PRO A 96 -14.46 9.77 -20.37
CA PRO A 96 -15.41 10.79 -20.87
C PRO A 96 -16.31 10.28 -21.99
N GLN A 97 -15.84 9.27 -22.73
CA GLN A 97 -16.61 8.58 -23.77
C GLN A 97 -16.71 7.08 -23.45
N PRO A 98 -17.83 6.42 -23.76
CA PRO A 98 -18.02 5.00 -23.49
C PRO A 98 -16.88 4.15 -24.07
N THR A 99 -16.28 3.30 -23.26
CA THR A 99 -15.22 2.38 -23.66
C THR A 99 -15.26 1.09 -22.86
N LEU A 100 -14.83 -0.03 -23.45
CA LEU A 100 -14.62 -1.30 -22.77
C LEU A 100 -13.20 -1.44 -22.20
N LYS A 101 -12.31 -0.46 -22.44
CA LYS A 101 -10.93 -0.50 -21.97
C LYS A 101 -10.86 0.06 -20.56
N THR A 102 -10.25 -0.71 -19.66
CA THR A 102 -10.01 -0.30 -18.27
C THR A 102 -8.55 -0.54 -17.93
N ALA A 103 -7.87 0.50 -17.44
CA ALA A 103 -6.56 0.40 -16.84
C ALA A 103 -6.70 0.17 -15.32
N ILE A 104 -5.87 -0.69 -14.74
CA ILE A 104 -5.75 -0.86 -13.30
C ILE A 104 -4.41 -0.26 -12.89
N VAL A 105 -4.44 0.76 -12.03
CA VAL A 105 -3.25 1.47 -11.56
C VAL A 105 -3.12 1.26 -10.05
N VAL A 106 -2.12 0.50 -9.65
CA VAL A 106 -1.91 0.09 -8.26
C VAL A 106 -0.83 0.96 -7.64
N HIS A 107 -1.09 1.45 -6.43
CA HIS A 107 -0.14 2.26 -5.68
C HIS A 107 0.98 1.41 -5.06
N GLY A 108 2.10 2.06 -4.71
CA GLY A 108 3.20 1.45 -3.98
C GLY A 108 3.05 1.58 -2.45
N TYR A 109 4.12 1.20 -1.76
CA TYR A 109 4.21 1.32 -0.31
C TYR A 109 4.04 2.77 0.15
N GLN A 110 3.30 2.96 1.23
CA GLN A 110 3.00 4.27 1.84
C GLN A 110 2.25 5.27 0.92
N VAL A 111 1.52 4.77 -0.05
CA VAL A 111 0.66 5.56 -0.93
C VAL A 111 -0.77 5.00 -0.83
N ARG A 112 -1.75 5.72 -1.31
CA ARG A 112 -3.14 5.27 -1.47
C ARG A 112 -3.62 5.59 -2.89
N ALA A 113 -4.84 5.17 -3.21
CA ALA A 113 -5.42 5.32 -4.55
C ALA A 113 -5.29 6.75 -5.12
N GLU A 114 -5.56 7.79 -4.32
CA GLU A 114 -5.46 9.19 -4.76
C GLU A 114 -4.03 9.61 -5.13
N GLY A 115 -3.01 8.99 -4.54
CA GLY A 115 -1.63 9.25 -4.89
C GLY A 115 -1.26 8.84 -6.32
N MET A 116 -2.10 8.01 -6.95
CA MET A 116 -1.89 7.52 -8.31
C MET A 116 -2.68 8.29 -9.38
N LEU A 117 -3.39 9.35 -9.01
CA LEU A 117 -4.21 10.11 -9.94
C LEU A 117 -3.42 10.75 -11.08
N HIS A 118 -2.14 11.09 -10.87
CA HIS A 118 -1.25 11.58 -11.95
C HIS A 118 -0.98 10.51 -13.04
N ILE A 119 -0.94 9.25 -12.66
CA ILE A 119 -0.85 8.13 -13.61
C ILE A 119 -2.21 7.86 -14.26
N ALA A 120 -3.29 7.95 -13.45
CA ALA A 120 -4.65 7.80 -13.96
C ALA A 120 -4.97 8.84 -15.06
N TYR A 121 -4.43 10.05 -14.95
CA TYR A 121 -4.55 11.08 -15.97
C TYR A 121 -4.14 10.58 -17.35
N LEU A 122 -2.99 9.92 -17.48
CA LEU A 122 -2.50 9.41 -18.77
C LEU A 122 -3.48 8.42 -19.41
N TYR A 123 -4.03 7.49 -18.61
CA TYR A 123 -4.96 6.50 -19.13
C TYR A 123 -6.34 7.08 -19.38
N ASN A 124 -6.85 7.92 -18.47
CA ASN A 124 -8.21 8.44 -18.56
C ASN A 124 -8.31 9.61 -19.55
N HIS A 125 -7.44 10.62 -19.40
CA HIS A 125 -7.47 11.83 -20.23
C HIS A 125 -6.87 11.59 -21.62
N ASP A 126 -5.64 11.05 -21.69
CA ASP A 126 -4.91 10.97 -22.94
C ASP A 126 -5.33 9.76 -23.80
N MET A 127 -5.66 8.62 -23.12
CA MET A 127 -6.01 7.36 -23.82
C MET A 127 -7.51 7.10 -23.85
N GLY A 128 -8.32 7.80 -23.09
CA GLY A 128 -9.78 7.61 -23.03
C GLY A 128 -10.20 6.28 -22.40
N TYR A 129 -9.46 5.76 -21.42
CA TYR A 129 -9.76 4.53 -20.72
C TYR A 129 -10.51 4.79 -19.42
N ASN A 130 -11.34 3.84 -19.00
CA ASN A 130 -11.71 3.77 -17.58
C ASN A 130 -10.46 3.46 -16.76
N VAL A 131 -10.43 3.90 -15.49
CA VAL A 131 -9.30 3.58 -14.60
C VAL A 131 -9.82 3.10 -13.26
N LEU A 132 -9.26 1.99 -12.78
CA LEU A 132 -9.46 1.48 -11.42
C LEU A 132 -8.20 1.71 -10.60
N LEU A 133 -8.35 2.39 -9.47
CA LEU A 133 -7.30 2.68 -8.50
C LEU A 133 -7.65 1.97 -7.18
N PRO A 134 -7.23 0.72 -6.97
CA PRO A 134 -7.50 0.04 -5.71
C PRO A 134 -6.54 0.50 -4.62
N ASP A 135 -7.05 0.60 -3.38
CA ASP A 135 -6.22 0.62 -2.19
C ASP A 135 -5.77 -0.79 -1.84
N LEU A 136 -4.48 -0.98 -1.62
CA LEU A 136 -3.94 -2.25 -1.17
C LEU A 136 -4.30 -2.52 0.30
N TYR A 137 -4.20 -3.77 0.71
CA TYR A 137 -4.46 -4.18 2.09
C TYR A 137 -3.72 -3.31 3.11
N GLY A 138 -4.43 -2.80 4.12
CA GLY A 138 -3.89 -1.94 5.17
C GLY A 138 -3.58 -0.50 4.73
N HIS A 139 -3.93 -0.11 3.49
CA HIS A 139 -3.74 1.25 2.97
C HIS A 139 -5.09 1.91 2.65
N GLY A 140 -5.10 3.26 2.63
CA GLY A 140 -6.29 4.03 2.29
C GLY A 140 -7.47 3.69 3.18
N GLU A 141 -8.57 3.25 2.55
CA GLU A 141 -9.81 2.84 3.21
C GLU A 141 -10.04 1.31 3.15
N SER A 142 -9.01 0.57 2.73
CA SER A 142 -9.00 -0.89 2.67
C SER A 142 -8.67 -1.55 4.00
#